data_8184b80edb7187b1304a364dcd4b8469
#
_entry.id   8184b80edb7187b1304a364dcd4b8469
#
_cell.length_a   1.000
_cell.length_b   1.000
_cell.length_c   1.000
_cell.angle_alpha   90.00
_cell.angle_beta   90.00
_cell.angle_gamma   90.00
#
_symmetry.space_group_name_H-M   'P 1'
#
loop_
_entity.id
_entity.type
_entity.pdbx_description
1 polymer ?
#
loop_
_entity_poly.entity_id
_entity_poly.type
_entity_poly.pdbx_seq_one_letter_code
_entity_poly.pdbx_strand_id
1 'polypeptide(L)'
;LAELLAAAAEHPEVSALGPKLREWPSLRRLLEVGLTITGTGQRETGLERGEYDQGQHDDIREVLAVNTAGLLVRREAFESLGGLDPELPIFGNDIDFGWRAAQAGHRTLVVPSAVVFHAEAAHRGVRQTPLTGRHTHYQERRAALLTSLANTSTRSLPWQYVRLFMGSLLRVLGLLVVRAAGEALDELAAVLSVHGRPGQIRAARRWRSERRSSDPQDVRHLLAPTWLPYRHGLDTVTDLASAATQQAQDVAERRRAARAEADPAAQRRRELQGESRDEEDFLTDSGWVVRFFTNPVAVVLVIAMLVWFVASREAWGSIIGGALSPVPDGVGAWWRLHVEAWHPLGTGNDVPAPAYVLPFALAGTALLGHTGWVMSALMLLGVPVAAWGAWRLLRVVGHLVDPAGLPRWLLLWGAVTYALVPATSGAWSEGRFGVVAVAALLPWAAHAA
;
A
#
# COMPACT_ATOMS: atom_id res chain seq x y z
N LEU A 1 -31.35 -19.86 0.62
CA LEU A 1 -31.90 -20.15 -0.71
C LEU A 1 -33.39 -19.74 -0.79
N ALA A 2 -34.22 -19.99 0.23
CA ALA A 2 -35.62 -19.57 0.23
C ALA A 2 -35.79 -18.07 -0.02
N GLU A 3 -35.03 -17.24 0.66
CA GLU A 3 -35.02 -15.77 0.48
C GLU A 3 -34.67 -15.35 -0.95
N LEU A 4 -33.66 -16.00 -1.56
CA LEU A 4 -33.29 -15.71 -2.96
C LEU A 4 -34.38 -16.11 -3.94
N LEU A 5 -35.08 -17.23 -3.69
CA LEU A 5 -36.19 -17.68 -4.52
C LEU A 5 -37.42 -16.77 -4.36
N ALA A 6 -37.70 -16.31 -3.13
CA ALA A 6 -38.76 -15.32 -2.88
C ALA A 6 -38.50 -14.03 -3.62
N ALA A 7 -37.27 -13.47 -3.48
CA ALA A 7 -36.88 -12.28 -4.21
C ALA A 7 -36.91 -12.46 -5.74
N ALA A 8 -36.55 -13.66 -6.24
CA ALA A 8 -36.66 -13.97 -7.68
C ALA A 8 -38.11 -14.02 -8.19
N ALA A 9 -39.07 -14.35 -7.32
CA ALA A 9 -40.49 -14.32 -7.64
C ALA A 9 -41.06 -12.89 -7.61
N GLU A 10 -40.59 -12.06 -6.68
CA GLU A 10 -40.96 -10.64 -6.56
C GLU A 10 -40.35 -9.78 -7.67
N HIS A 11 -39.18 -10.16 -8.20
CA HIS A 11 -38.44 -9.44 -9.24
C HIS A 11 -38.28 -10.31 -10.51
N PRO A 12 -39.33 -10.56 -11.29
CA PRO A 12 -39.26 -11.43 -12.46
C PRO A 12 -38.36 -10.87 -13.57
N GLU A 13 -38.13 -9.57 -13.60
CA GLU A 13 -37.24 -8.87 -14.55
C GLU A 13 -35.76 -9.04 -14.23
N VAL A 14 -35.41 -9.52 -13.04
CA VAL A 14 -34.02 -9.70 -12.59
C VAL A 14 -33.50 -11.07 -12.99
N SER A 15 -32.31 -11.11 -13.52
CA SER A 15 -31.71 -12.32 -14.07
C SER A 15 -30.75 -13.00 -13.09
N ALA A 16 -30.16 -12.26 -12.15
CA ALA A 16 -29.21 -12.78 -11.18
C ALA A 16 -29.42 -12.15 -9.79
N LEU A 17 -29.34 -12.98 -8.75
CA LEU A 17 -29.47 -12.55 -7.37
C LEU A 17 -28.34 -13.15 -6.55
N GLY A 18 -27.85 -12.40 -5.56
CA GLY A 18 -26.84 -12.90 -4.61
C GLY A 18 -27.15 -12.54 -3.17
N PRO A 19 -26.65 -13.32 -2.22
CA PRO A 19 -26.84 -13.08 -0.79
C PRO A 19 -25.85 -12.04 -0.25
N LYS A 20 -26.08 -11.59 0.97
CA LYS A 20 -25.10 -10.99 1.83
C LYS A 20 -24.12 -12.08 2.27
N LEU A 21 -22.82 -11.93 1.98
CA LEU A 21 -21.80 -12.87 2.42
C LEU A 21 -21.18 -12.40 3.74
N ARG A 22 -21.16 -13.31 4.72
CA ARG A 22 -20.50 -13.13 6.00
C ARG A 22 -19.32 -14.08 6.14
N GLU A 23 -18.33 -13.68 6.91
CA GLU A 23 -17.15 -14.48 7.17
C GLU A 23 -17.44 -15.68 8.08
N TRP A 24 -16.91 -16.84 7.71
CA TRP A 24 -16.80 -17.99 8.60
C TRP A 24 -15.38 -18.04 9.20
N PRO A 25 -15.17 -18.18 10.52
CA PRO A 25 -16.15 -18.47 11.59
C PRO A 25 -16.72 -17.23 12.32
N SER A 26 -16.33 -16.01 11.96
CA SER A 26 -16.73 -14.78 12.66
C SER A 26 -18.26 -14.58 12.74
N LEU A 27 -19.03 -15.04 11.75
CA LEU A 27 -20.48 -14.95 11.62
C LEU A 27 -21.07 -13.53 11.58
N ARG A 28 -20.34 -12.50 12.00
CA ARG A 28 -20.78 -11.09 12.04
C ARG A 28 -20.02 -10.20 11.09
N ARG A 29 -18.82 -10.59 10.68
CA ARG A 29 -18.01 -9.81 9.77
C ARG A 29 -18.55 -9.94 8.36
N LEU A 30 -18.73 -8.81 7.68
CA LEU A 30 -19.13 -8.78 6.28
C LEU A 30 -17.93 -9.11 5.38
N LEU A 31 -18.16 -9.93 4.37
CA LEU A 31 -17.22 -10.20 3.29
C LEU A 31 -17.60 -9.46 2.01
N GLU A 32 -18.88 -9.58 1.64
CA GLU A 32 -19.36 -9.00 0.39
C GLU A 32 -20.85 -8.70 0.47
N VAL A 33 -21.24 -7.55 -0.09
CA VAL A 33 -22.62 -7.16 -0.32
C VAL A 33 -22.73 -6.63 -1.74
N GLY A 34 -22.56 -7.52 -2.72
CA GLY A 34 -22.37 -7.18 -4.13
C GLY A 34 -20.91 -6.88 -4.49
N LEU A 35 -20.61 -6.90 -5.77
CA LEU A 35 -19.28 -6.77 -6.33
C LEU A 35 -19.23 -5.74 -7.45
N THR A 36 -18.12 -5.03 -7.52
CA THR A 36 -17.76 -4.23 -8.68
C THR A 36 -16.24 -4.29 -8.92
N ILE A 37 -15.74 -3.56 -9.90
CA ILE A 37 -14.32 -3.50 -10.25
C ILE A 37 -13.89 -2.07 -10.53
N THR A 38 -12.71 -1.71 -10.05
CA THR A 38 -12.11 -0.41 -10.35
C THR A 38 -11.49 -0.37 -11.74
N GLY A 39 -11.23 0.82 -12.24
CA GLY A 39 -10.50 0.98 -13.51
C GLY A 39 -9.05 0.48 -13.48
N THR A 40 -8.49 0.16 -12.30
CA THR A 40 -7.17 -0.48 -12.12
C THR A 40 -7.25 -2.00 -12.02
N GLY A 41 -8.45 -2.57 -12.16
CA GLY A 41 -8.69 -4.00 -12.08
C GLY A 41 -8.78 -4.54 -10.66
N GLN A 42 -9.01 -3.69 -9.66
CA GLN A 42 -9.20 -4.13 -8.28
C GLN A 42 -10.65 -4.48 -8.03
N ARG A 43 -10.89 -5.65 -7.42
CA ARG A 43 -12.21 -6.10 -6.96
C ARG A 43 -12.65 -5.23 -5.79
N GLU A 44 -13.91 -4.80 -5.80
CA GLU A 44 -14.51 -3.98 -4.77
C GLU A 44 -15.80 -4.59 -4.27
N THR A 45 -15.96 -4.63 -2.97
CA THR A 45 -17.13 -5.22 -2.29
C THR A 45 -18.13 -4.15 -1.80
N GLY A 46 -17.75 -2.87 -1.90
CA GLY A 46 -18.54 -1.76 -1.36
C GLY A 46 -18.54 -1.67 0.16
N LEU A 47 -17.67 -2.43 0.83
CA LEU A 47 -17.52 -2.49 2.28
C LEU A 47 -16.23 -1.83 2.73
N GLU A 48 -16.22 -1.35 3.97
CA GLU A 48 -14.98 -0.98 4.66
C GLU A 48 -14.25 -2.23 5.16
N ARG A 49 -12.92 -2.12 5.28
CA ARG A 49 -12.10 -3.25 5.70
C ARG A 49 -12.44 -3.66 7.14
N GLY A 50 -12.82 -4.94 7.32
CA GLY A 50 -13.16 -5.47 8.63
C GLY A 50 -14.56 -5.07 9.14
N GLU A 51 -15.43 -4.58 8.27
CA GLU A 51 -16.78 -4.11 8.61
C GLU A 51 -17.65 -5.23 9.19
N TYR A 52 -18.32 -4.93 10.30
CA TYR A 52 -19.27 -5.82 10.93
C TYR A 52 -20.70 -5.51 10.47
N ASP A 53 -21.53 -6.54 10.36
CA ASP A 53 -22.94 -6.38 10.04
C ASP A 53 -23.73 -5.81 11.23
N GLN A 54 -24.21 -4.59 11.05
CA GLN A 54 -25.05 -3.85 11.99
C GLN A 54 -26.40 -3.44 11.36
N GLY A 55 -26.75 -4.03 10.22
CA GLY A 55 -27.95 -3.70 9.44
C GLY A 55 -27.78 -2.56 8.44
N GLN A 56 -26.58 -2.02 8.30
CA GLN A 56 -26.29 -0.88 7.40
C GLN A 56 -26.37 -1.23 5.90
N HIS A 57 -26.44 -2.53 5.56
CA HIS A 57 -26.55 -3.03 4.19
C HIS A 57 -27.76 -3.97 4.03
N ASP A 58 -28.90 -3.61 4.56
CA ASP A 58 -30.10 -4.45 4.53
C ASP A 58 -31.07 -4.11 3.38
N ASP A 59 -30.75 -3.10 2.57
CA ASP A 59 -31.55 -2.74 1.40
C ASP A 59 -31.18 -3.58 0.16
N ILE A 60 -32.21 -4.04 -0.57
CA ILE A 60 -32.04 -4.68 -1.87
C ILE A 60 -31.54 -3.63 -2.84
N ARG A 61 -30.42 -3.89 -3.52
CA ARG A 61 -29.82 -2.97 -4.46
C ARG A 61 -29.26 -3.65 -5.70
N GLU A 62 -29.23 -2.91 -6.78
CA GLU A 62 -28.59 -3.34 -8.03
C GLU A 62 -27.07 -3.22 -7.90
N VAL A 63 -26.37 -4.24 -8.38
CA VAL A 63 -24.90 -4.35 -8.35
C VAL A 63 -24.39 -4.88 -9.68
N LEU A 64 -23.08 -4.67 -9.95
CA LEU A 64 -22.47 -5.21 -11.17
C LEU A 64 -22.46 -6.75 -11.15
N ALA A 65 -22.11 -7.33 -10.02
CA ALA A 65 -21.95 -8.77 -9.86
C ALA A 65 -22.20 -9.20 -8.43
N VAL A 66 -22.38 -10.49 -8.23
CA VAL A 66 -22.42 -11.17 -6.94
C VAL A 66 -21.54 -12.40 -6.99
N ASN A 67 -21.00 -12.79 -5.83
CA ASN A 67 -20.07 -13.91 -5.74
C ASN A 67 -20.73 -15.24 -6.16
N THR A 68 -20.02 -16.01 -6.97
CA THR A 68 -20.48 -17.35 -7.40
C THR A 68 -20.73 -18.33 -6.26
N ALA A 69 -20.18 -18.08 -5.07
CA ALA A 69 -20.46 -18.89 -3.87
C ALA A 69 -21.92 -18.84 -3.41
N GLY A 70 -22.70 -17.83 -3.84
CA GLY A 70 -24.12 -17.71 -3.49
C GLY A 70 -24.99 -17.24 -4.65
N LEU A 71 -24.49 -17.21 -5.88
CA LEU A 71 -25.20 -16.73 -7.06
C LEU A 71 -26.42 -17.63 -7.37
N LEU A 72 -27.59 -17.02 -7.42
CA LEU A 72 -28.78 -17.56 -8.08
C LEU A 72 -28.98 -16.85 -9.42
N VAL A 73 -29.04 -17.60 -10.52
CA VAL A 73 -29.18 -17.04 -11.86
C VAL A 73 -30.25 -17.78 -12.66
N ARG A 74 -31.02 -17.04 -13.48
CA ARG A 74 -31.98 -17.66 -14.39
C ARG A 74 -31.24 -18.45 -15.48
N ARG A 75 -31.65 -19.69 -15.70
CA ARG A 75 -31.01 -20.59 -16.68
C ARG A 75 -30.89 -19.94 -18.06
N GLU A 76 -31.97 -19.32 -18.54
CA GLU A 76 -32.02 -18.68 -19.85
C GLU A 76 -30.96 -17.57 -19.99
N ALA A 77 -30.81 -16.73 -18.96
CA ALA A 77 -29.79 -15.67 -18.94
C ALA A 77 -28.36 -16.27 -18.90
N PHE A 78 -28.15 -17.31 -18.09
CA PHE A 78 -26.87 -17.99 -18.01
C PHE A 78 -26.45 -18.62 -19.36
N GLU A 79 -27.38 -19.34 -20.00
CA GLU A 79 -27.13 -20.00 -21.28
C GLU A 79 -26.95 -19.01 -22.43
N SER A 80 -27.76 -17.94 -22.49
CA SER A 80 -27.65 -16.89 -23.52
C SER A 80 -26.33 -16.16 -23.49
N LEU A 81 -25.76 -15.97 -22.30
CA LEU A 81 -24.45 -15.35 -22.07
C LEU A 81 -23.28 -16.34 -22.28
N GLY A 82 -23.56 -17.62 -22.51
CA GLY A 82 -22.56 -18.68 -22.71
C GLY A 82 -21.88 -19.13 -21.42
N GLY A 83 -22.53 -18.94 -20.25
CA GLY A 83 -22.02 -19.35 -18.95
C GLY A 83 -20.85 -18.54 -18.45
N LEU A 84 -20.02 -19.14 -17.60
CA LEU A 84 -18.76 -18.55 -17.10
C LEU A 84 -17.67 -18.69 -18.15
N ASP A 85 -16.75 -17.70 -18.21
CA ASP A 85 -15.61 -17.74 -19.12
C ASP A 85 -14.62 -18.85 -18.69
N PRO A 86 -14.30 -19.83 -19.54
CA PRO A 86 -13.33 -20.89 -19.22
C PRO A 86 -11.91 -20.38 -18.91
N GLU A 87 -11.55 -19.19 -19.40
CA GLU A 87 -10.26 -18.54 -19.08
C GLU A 87 -10.20 -17.98 -17.66
N LEU A 88 -11.35 -17.93 -16.95
CA LEU A 88 -11.53 -17.45 -15.59
C LEU A 88 -12.12 -18.54 -14.69
N PRO A 89 -11.40 -19.62 -14.43
CA PRO A 89 -11.98 -20.81 -13.78
C PRO A 89 -12.33 -20.59 -12.30
N ILE A 90 -11.69 -19.65 -11.60
CA ILE A 90 -11.94 -19.37 -10.17
C ILE A 90 -12.09 -17.88 -9.93
N PHE A 91 -11.08 -17.07 -10.24
CA PHE A 91 -11.06 -15.64 -9.95
C PHE A 91 -11.64 -14.82 -11.09
N GLY A 92 -12.39 -13.77 -10.75
CA GLY A 92 -12.94 -12.82 -11.70
C GLY A 92 -14.08 -13.34 -12.57
N ASN A 93 -14.47 -14.60 -12.45
CA ASN A 93 -15.58 -15.21 -13.19
C ASN A 93 -16.94 -14.59 -12.81
N ASP A 94 -17.11 -14.22 -11.56
CA ASP A 94 -18.26 -13.51 -11.01
C ASP A 94 -18.40 -12.11 -11.62
N ILE A 95 -17.35 -11.30 -11.55
CA ILE A 95 -17.33 -9.94 -12.11
C ILE A 95 -17.48 -9.97 -13.62
N ASP A 96 -16.81 -10.90 -14.31
CA ASP A 96 -16.93 -11.05 -15.75
C ASP A 96 -18.35 -11.40 -16.17
N PHE A 97 -18.97 -12.37 -15.50
CA PHE A 97 -20.33 -12.79 -15.79
C PHE A 97 -21.32 -11.65 -15.54
N GLY A 98 -21.24 -10.97 -14.38
CA GLY A 98 -22.10 -9.85 -14.05
C GLY A 98 -21.93 -8.68 -15.00
N TRP A 99 -20.70 -8.39 -15.44
CA TRP A 99 -20.44 -7.32 -16.41
C TRP A 99 -21.06 -7.63 -17.78
N ARG A 100 -20.93 -8.87 -18.26
CA ARG A 100 -21.59 -9.32 -19.51
C ARG A 100 -23.10 -9.29 -19.40
N ALA A 101 -23.63 -9.74 -18.26
CA ALA A 101 -25.06 -9.72 -17.96
C ALA A 101 -25.60 -8.28 -18.00
N ALA A 102 -24.96 -7.35 -17.30
CA ALA A 102 -25.36 -5.94 -17.31
C ALA A 102 -25.27 -5.32 -18.70
N GLN A 103 -24.23 -5.61 -19.50
CA GLN A 103 -24.12 -5.15 -20.89
C GLN A 103 -25.21 -5.72 -21.82
N ALA A 104 -25.74 -6.89 -21.48
CA ALA A 104 -26.85 -7.51 -22.22
C ALA A 104 -28.23 -7.03 -21.74
N GLY A 105 -28.29 -6.13 -20.76
CA GLY A 105 -29.54 -5.61 -20.20
C GLY A 105 -30.11 -6.44 -19.06
N HIS A 106 -29.38 -7.45 -18.58
CA HIS A 106 -29.76 -8.24 -17.43
C HIS A 106 -29.39 -7.54 -16.13
N ARG A 107 -30.30 -7.49 -15.17
CA ARG A 107 -30.07 -6.88 -13.86
C ARG A 107 -29.60 -7.92 -12.85
N THR A 108 -28.70 -7.51 -11.96
CA THR A 108 -28.22 -8.31 -10.84
C THR A 108 -28.53 -7.57 -9.55
N LEU A 109 -29.21 -8.25 -8.60
CA LEU A 109 -29.52 -7.68 -7.28
C LEU A 109 -28.78 -8.44 -6.18
N VAL A 110 -28.37 -7.70 -5.16
CA VAL A 110 -28.01 -8.27 -3.85
C VAL A 110 -29.25 -8.27 -2.96
N VAL A 111 -29.50 -9.40 -2.29
CA VAL A 111 -30.65 -9.66 -1.40
C VAL A 111 -30.12 -9.88 0.01
N PRO A 112 -30.06 -8.84 0.85
CA PRO A 112 -29.40 -8.92 2.16
C PRO A 112 -30.10 -9.83 3.18
N SER A 113 -31.42 -10.08 3.01
CA SER A 113 -32.16 -11.07 3.84
C SER A 113 -31.64 -12.50 3.65
N ALA A 114 -31.07 -12.78 2.46
CA ALA A 114 -30.37 -14.03 2.19
C ALA A 114 -28.92 -13.93 2.70
N VAL A 115 -28.58 -14.65 3.74
CA VAL A 115 -27.22 -14.67 4.32
C VAL A 115 -26.54 -15.99 4.03
N VAL A 116 -25.27 -15.92 3.57
CA VAL A 116 -24.41 -17.09 3.35
C VAL A 116 -23.08 -16.85 4.05
N PHE A 117 -22.58 -17.87 4.73
CA PHE A 117 -21.27 -17.84 5.38
C PHE A 117 -20.22 -18.45 4.48
N HIS A 118 -19.13 -17.73 4.27
CA HIS A 118 -18.05 -18.11 3.36
C HIS A 118 -16.70 -18.10 4.06
N ALA A 119 -15.97 -19.22 3.97
CA ALA A 119 -14.68 -19.39 4.64
C ALA A 119 -13.48 -18.88 3.84
N GLU A 120 -13.66 -18.52 2.56
CA GLU A 120 -12.60 -18.08 1.63
C GLU A 120 -11.37 -19.00 1.60
N ALA A 121 -11.58 -20.31 1.84
CA ALA A 121 -10.50 -21.27 2.06
C ALA A 121 -9.45 -21.33 0.92
N ALA A 122 -9.86 -21.06 -0.32
CA ALA A 122 -8.96 -21.00 -1.47
C ALA A 122 -8.14 -19.70 -1.49
N HIS A 123 -8.79 -18.57 -1.18
CA HIS A 123 -8.13 -17.25 -1.10
C HIS A 123 -7.11 -17.19 0.05
N ARG A 124 -7.48 -17.74 1.21
CA ARG A 124 -6.60 -17.81 2.40
C ARG A 124 -5.50 -18.89 2.29
N GLY A 125 -5.41 -19.59 1.17
CA GLY A 125 -4.41 -20.65 0.98
C GLY A 125 -4.61 -21.91 1.83
N VAL A 126 -5.71 -21.97 2.62
CA VAL A 126 -6.06 -23.13 3.46
C VAL A 126 -6.44 -24.34 2.59
N ARG A 127 -7.08 -24.08 1.45
CA ARG A 127 -7.42 -25.10 0.45
C ARG A 127 -6.62 -24.87 -0.82
N GLN A 128 -5.62 -25.71 -1.06
CA GLN A 128 -4.93 -25.74 -2.34
C GLN A 128 -5.77 -26.51 -3.36
N THR A 129 -6.02 -25.90 -4.50
CA THR A 129 -6.64 -26.55 -5.65
C THR A 129 -5.63 -26.63 -6.79
N PRO A 130 -5.78 -27.59 -7.72
CA PRO A 130 -4.91 -27.65 -8.91
C PRO A 130 -4.89 -26.35 -9.72
N LEU A 131 -5.96 -25.55 -9.63
CA LEU A 131 -6.13 -24.29 -10.36
C LEU A 131 -5.48 -23.09 -9.66
N THR A 132 -5.43 -23.08 -8.32
CA THR A 132 -4.78 -21.99 -7.55
C THR A 132 -3.29 -22.25 -7.33
N GLY A 133 -2.89 -23.51 -7.14
CA GLY A 133 -1.51 -23.87 -6.85
C GLY A 133 -0.97 -23.09 -5.64
N ARG A 134 0.29 -22.65 -5.74
CA ARG A 134 0.98 -21.78 -4.76
C ARG A 134 0.95 -20.30 -5.14
N HIS A 135 0.44 -19.95 -6.33
CA HIS A 135 0.52 -18.62 -6.92
C HIS A 135 -0.88 -17.98 -7.03
N THR A 136 -1.58 -17.87 -5.90
CA THR A 136 -2.93 -17.25 -5.85
C THR A 136 -2.92 -15.82 -6.37
N HIS A 137 -1.92 -15.01 -5.97
CA HIS A 137 -1.76 -13.63 -6.42
C HIS A 137 -1.65 -13.52 -7.96
N TYR A 138 -0.86 -14.40 -8.59
CA TYR A 138 -0.76 -14.45 -10.06
C TYR A 138 -2.12 -14.69 -10.72
N GLN A 139 -2.89 -15.68 -10.22
CA GLN A 139 -4.19 -16.04 -10.81
C GLN A 139 -5.22 -14.94 -10.64
N GLU A 140 -5.29 -14.33 -9.46
CA GLU A 140 -6.19 -13.19 -9.20
C GLU A 140 -5.85 -12.01 -10.11
N ARG A 141 -4.57 -11.67 -10.20
CA ARG A 141 -4.14 -10.53 -11.00
C ARG A 141 -4.33 -10.76 -12.49
N ARG A 142 -4.00 -11.95 -12.99
CA ARG A 142 -4.27 -12.35 -14.37
C ARG A 142 -5.76 -12.24 -14.70
N ALA A 143 -6.62 -12.74 -13.83
CA ALA A 143 -8.07 -12.66 -13.98
C ALA A 143 -8.57 -11.21 -14.00
N ALA A 144 -8.11 -10.37 -13.10
CA ALA A 144 -8.47 -8.95 -13.03
C ALA A 144 -8.09 -8.18 -14.30
N LEU A 145 -6.88 -8.41 -14.81
CA LEU A 145 -6.39 -7.80 -16.07
C LEU A 145 -7.22 -8.27 -17.27
N LEU A 146 -7.45 -9.58 -17.39
CA LEU A 146 -8.21 -10.16 -18.48
C LEU A 146 -9.67 -9.68 -18.46
N THR A 147 -10.34 -9.74 -17.31
CA THR A 147 -11.72 -9.25 -17.14
C THR A 147 -11.85 -7.78 -17.54
N SER A 148 -10.92 -6.93 -17.06
CA SER A 148 -10.93 -5.51 -17.37
C SER A 148 -10.75 -5.25 -18.88
N LEU A 149 -9.76 -5.88 -19.52
CA LEU A 149 -9.47 -5.66 -20.95
C LEU A 149 -10.53 -6.28 -21.88
N ALA A 150 -11.12 -7.41 -21.47
CA ALA A 150 -12.12 -8.09 -22.27
C ALA A 150 -13.47 -7.37 -22.28
N ASN A 151 -13.87 -6.74 -21.17
CA ASN A 151 -15.16 -6.08 -21.02
C ASN A 151 -15.16 -4.56 -21.29
N THR A 152 -13.99 -3.91 -21.27
CA THR A 152 -13.86 -2.48 -21.57
C THR A 152 -14.32 -2.14 -22.98
N SER A 153 -14.94 -0.96 -23.15
CA SER A 153 -15.39 -0.47 -24.46
C SER A 153 -14.23 -0.36 -25.45
N THR A 154 -14.51 -0.55 -26.75
CA THR A 154 -13.46 -0.52 -27.79
C THR A 154 -12.76 0.83 -27.87
N ARG A 155 -13.48 1.93 -27.59
CA ARG A 155 -12.92 3.29 -27.62
C ARG A 155 -11.91 3.53 -26.48
N SER A 156 -12.16 2.99 -25.30
CA SER A 156 -11.29 3.16 -24.12
C SER A 156 -10.23 2.06 -23.99
N LEU A 157 -10.27 1.03 -24.84
CA LEU A 157 -9.34 -0.11 -24.74
C LEU A 157 -7.86 0.29 -24.81
N PRO A 158 -7.39 1.15 -25.75
CA PRO A 158 -5.97 1.52 -25.79
C PRO A 158 -5.52 2.21 -24.52
N TRP A 159 -6.33 3.12 -23.97
CA TRP A 159 -6.06 3.79 -22.71
C TRP A 159 -6.04 2.81 -21.54
N GLN A 160 -7.01 1.92 -21.47
CA GLN A 160 -7.10 0.92 -20.42
C GLN A 160 -5.91 -0.05 -20.46
N TYR A 161 -5.46 -0.42 -21.66
CA TYR A 161 -4.29 -1.27 -21.87
C TYR A 161 -3.03 -0.65 -21.28
N VAL A 162 -2.76 0.62 -21.60
CA VAL A 162 -1.62 1.38 -21.06
C VAL A 162 -1.77 1.60 -19.57
N ARG A 163 -2.95 1.99 -19.10
CA ARG A 163 -3.23 2.25 -17.68
C ARG A 163 -2.98 1.02 -16.81
N LEU A 164 -3.47 -0.14 -17.22
CA LEU A 164 -3.26 -1.40 -16.48
C LEU A 164 -1.80 -1.83 -16.50
N PHE A 165 -1.12 -1.69 -17.63
CA PHE A 165 0.31 -1.99 -17.73
C PHE A 165 1.15 -1.11 -16.79
N MET A 166 0.97 0.20 -16.87
CA MET A 166 1.69 1.15 -16.01
C MET A 166 1.34 0.98 -14.53
N GLY A 167 0.06 0.76 -14.23
CA GLY A 167 -0.40 0.48 -12.86
C GLY A 167 0.24 -0.77 -12.27
N SER A 168 0.36 -1.84 -13.04
CA SER A 168 1.05 -3.06 -12.61
C SER A 168 2.54 -2.86 -12.46
N LEU A 169 3.19 -2.09 -13.33
CA LEU A 169 4.61 -1.77 -13.17
C LEU A 169 4.88 -0.99 -11.86
N LEU A 170 4.03 -0.02 -11.54
CA LEU A 170 4.10 0.70 -10.26
C LEU A 170 3.88 -0.24 -9.06
N ARG A 171 2.95 -1.22 -9.17
CA ARG A 171 2.74 -2.24 -8.14
C ARG A 171 3.97 -3.14 -7.96
N VAL A 172 4.60 -3.57 -9.05
CA VAL A 172 5.86 -4.34 -8.99
C VAL A 172 6.93 -3.56 -8.22
N LEU A 173 7.11 -2.27 -8.54
CA LEU A 173 8.06 -1.43 -7.82
C LEU A 173 7.70 -1.30 -6.34
N GLY A 174 6.43 -1.08 -6.01
CA GLY A 174 5.95 -1.02 -4.64
C GLY A 174 6.20 -2.33 -3.88
N LEU A 175 5.88 -3.49 -4.48
CA LEU A 175 6.12 -4.82 -3.90
C LEU A 175 7.62 -5.09 -3.67
N LEU A 176 8.49 -4.65 -4.57
CA LEU A 176 9.94 -4.74 -4.37
C LEU A 176 10.43 -3.87 -3.21
N VAL A 177 9.90 -2.65 -3.06
CA VAL A 177 10.24 -1.76 -1.93
C VAL A 177 9.88 -2.39 -0.58
N VAL A 178 8.72 -3.06 -0.49
CA VAL A 178 8.32 -3.78 0.74
C VAL A 178 8.89 -5.19 0.85
N ARG A 179 9.81 -5.57 -0.05
CA ARG A 179 10.49 -6.87 -0.09
C ARG A 179 9.57 -8.07 -0.33
N ALA A 180 8.41 -7.87 -0.89
CA ALA A 180 7.49 -8.92 -1.32
C ALA A 180 7.85 -9.43 -2.73
N ALA A 181 9.06 -9.97 -2.90
CA ALA A 181 9.62 -10.33 -4.20
C ALA A 181 8.78 -11.42 -4.92
N GLY A 182 8.17 -12.35 -4.18
CA GLY A 182 7.30 -13.39 -4.74
C GLY A 182 6.07 -12.78 -5.41
N GLU A 183 5.38 -11.87 -4.72
CA GLU A 183 4.20 -11.18 -5.26
C GLU A 183 4.56 -10.23 -6.40
N ALA A 184 5.74 -9.59 -6.35
CA ALA A 184 6.25 -8.76 -7.44
C ALA A 184 6.47 -9.59 -8.73
N LEU A 185 7.01 -10.80 -8.60
CA LEU A 185 7.19 -11.72 -9.72
C LEU A 185 5.83 -12.23 -10.25
N ASP A 186 4.89 -12.52 -9.37
CA ASP A 186 3.52 -12.93 -9.74
C ASP A 186 2.78 -11.80 -10.49
N GLU A 187 2.89 -10.54 -10.02
CA GLU A 187 2.32 -9.36 -10.70
C GLU A 187 2.95 -9.19 -12.10
N LEU A 188 4.28 -9.26 -12.20
CA LEU A 188 5.01 -9.16 -13.46
C LEU A 188 4.61 -10.28 -14.43
N ALA A 189 4.55 -11.53 -13.94
CA ALA A 189 4.12 -12.67 -14.72
C ALA A 189 2.68 -12.53 -15.24
N ALA A 190 1.76 -12.02 -14.40
CA ALA A 190 0.37 -11.77 -14.78
C ALA A 190 0.28 -10.72 -15.89
N VAL A 191 1.00 -9.61 -15.77
CA VAL A 191 1.05 -8.57 -16.81
C VAL A 191 1.60 -9.11 -18.11
N LEU A 192 2.75 -9.79 -18.07
CA LEU A 192 3.37 -10.35 -19.26
C LEU A 192 2.48 -11.43 -19.93
N SER A 193 1.78 -12.24 -19.12
CA SER A 193 0.89 -13.28 -19.64
C SER A 193 -0.32 -12.72 -20.37
N VAL A 194 -0.88 -11.60 -19.93
CA VAL A 194 -2.08 -10.96 -20.53
C VAL A 194 -1.68 -10.00 -21.64
N HIS A 195 -0.75 -9.06 -21.36
CA HIS A 195 -0.33 -8.05 -22.34
C HIS A 195 0.51 -8.65 -23.48
N GLY A 196 1.27 -9.69 -23.21
CA GLY A 196 2.06 -10.41 -24.22
C GLY A 196 1.21 -11.30 -25.17
N ARG A 197 -0.10 -11.46 -24.87
CA ARG A 197 -1.01 -12.29 -25.68
C ARG A 197 -2.22 -11.50 -26.21
N PRO A 198 -2.02 -10.49 -27.05
CA PRO A 198 -3.13 -9.67 -27.57
C PRO A 198 -4.16 -10.50 -28.37
N GLY A 199 -3.74 -11.64 -28.93
CA GLY A 199 -4.62 -12.60 -29.58
C GLY A 199 -5.67 -13.19 -28.63
N GLN A 200 -5.31 -13.50 -27.41
CA GLN A 200 -6.22 -13.98 -26.36
C GLN A 200 -7.26 -12.92 -26.00
N ILE A 201 -6.82 -11.67 -25.82
CA ILE A 201 -7.74 -10.56 -25.53
C ILE A 201 -8.72 -10.36 -26.69
N ARG A 202 -8.25 -10.41 -27.94
CA ARG A 202 -9.12 -10.31 -29.12
C ARG A 202 -10.13 -11.45 -29.20
N ALA A 203 -9.69 -12.68 -28.95
CA ALA A 203 -10.57 -13.86 -28.91
C ALA A 203 -11.64 -13.73 -27.83
N ALA A 204 -11.23 -13.35 -26.60
CA ALA A 204 -12.13 -13.11 -25.48
C ALA A 204 -13.16 -12.02 -25.80
N ARG A 205 -12.74 -10.91 -26.44
CA ARG A 205 -13.64 -9.81 -26.86
C ARG A 205 -14.60 -10.25 -27.97
N ARG A 206 -14.13 -11.04 -28.95
CA ARG A 206 -14.97 -11.59 -30.01
C ARG A 206 -16.05 -12.49 -29.43
N TRP A 207 -15.66 -13.43 -28.56
CA TRP A 207 -16.58 -14.34 -27.90
C TRP A 207 -17.69 -13.59 -27.11
N ARG A 208 -17.35 -12.47 -26.46
CA ARG A 208 -18.29 -11.59 -25.77
C ARG A 208 -19.17 -10.80 -26.74
N SER A 209 -18.60 -10.30 -27.84
CA SER A 209 -19.36 -9.51 -28.81
C SER A 209 -20.41 -10.33 -29.54
N GLU A 210 -20.19 -11.63 -29.76
CA GLU A 210 -21.14 -12.54 -30.38
C GLU A 210 -22.38 -12.82 -29.50
N ARG A 211 -22.24 -12.59 -28.20
CA ARG A 211 -23.27 -12.83 -27.15
C ARG A 211 -23.83 -11.54 -26.57
N ARG A 212 -23.40 -10.42 -27.09
CA ARG A 212 -23.83 -9.11 -26.62
C ARG A 212 -25.19 -8.78 -27.24
N SER A 213 -26.05 -8.08 -26.47
CA SER A 213 -27.26 -7.47 -27.00
C SER A 213 -26.93 -6.50 -28.14
N SER A 214 -27.85 -6.33 -29.09
CA SER A 214 -27.74 -5.35 -30.17
C SER A 214 -27.66 -3.89 -29.68
N ASP A 215 -28.17 -3.61 -28.47
CA ASP A 215 -28.10 -2.32 -27.80
C ASP A 215 -27.44 -2.48 -26.42
N PRO A 216 -26.09 -2.36 -26.33
CA PRO A 216 -25.37 -2.55 -25.06
C PRO A 216 -25.74 -1.45 -24.06
N GLN A 217 -26.22 -1.87 -22.91
CA GLN A 217 -26.54 -0.95 -21.82
C GLN A 217 -25.29 -0.27 -21.27
N ASP A 218 -25.44 0.98 -20.83
CA ASP A 218 -24.36 1.69 -20.14
C ASP A 218 -24.24 1.19 -18.70
N VAL A 219 -23.14 0.48 -18.42
CA VAL A 219 -22.85 -0.12 -17.11
C VAL A 219 -21.99 0.77 -16.21
N ARG A 220 -21.69 2.01 -16.61
CA ARG A 220 -20.79 2.89 -15.86
C ARG A 220 -21.25 3.16 -14.44
N HIS A 221 -22.57 3.21 -14.22
CA HIS A 221 -23.16 3.43 -12.90
C HIS A 221 -22.97 2.26 -11.93
N LEU A 222 -22.69 1.04 -12.46
CA LEU A 222 -22.41 -0.16 -11.68
C LEU A 222 -20.92 -0.38 -11.45
N LEU A 223 -20.04 0.34 -12.17
CA LEU A 223 -18.60 0.27 -11.97
C LEU A 223 -18.18 1.15 -10.80
N ALA A 224 -17.09 0.76 -10.16
CA ALA A 224 -16.53 1.55 -9.09
C ALA A 224 -16.14 2.96 -9.58
N PRO A 225 -16.38 4.01 -8.78
CA PRO A 225 -16.02 5.38 -9.14
C PRO A 225 -14.54 5.50 -9.50
N THR A 226 -14.22 6.35 -10.47
CA THR A 226 -12.85 6.50 -10.99
C THR A 226 -11.85 7.02 -9.96
N TRP A 227 -12.30 7.69 -8.90
CA TRP A 227 -11.49 8.21 -7.81
C TRP A 227 -11.19 7.16 -6.72
N LEU A 228 -11.97 6.07 -6.66
CA LEU A 228 -11.85 5.04 -5.63
C LEU A 228 -10.43 4.41 -5.53
N PRO A 229 -9.71 4.12 -6.63
CA PRO A 229 -8.34 3.63 -6.56
C PRO A 229 -7.36 4.60 -5.86
N TYR A 230 -7.65 5.89 -5.89
CA TYR A 230 -6.82 6.90 -5.24
C TYR A 230 -7.10 7.01 -3.74
N ARG A 231 -8.35 6.76 -3.32
CA ARG A 231 -8.71 6.61 -1.90
C ARG A 231 -8.04 5.36 -1.32
N HIS A 232 -8.09 4.25 -2.05
CA HIS A 232 -7.41 3.01 -1.69
C HIS A 232 -5.92 2.98 -2.07
N GLY A 233 -5.40 3.99 -2.75
CA GLY A 233 -3.96 4.14 -3.00
C GLY A 233 -3.17 4.21 -1.68
N LEU A 234 -3.74 4.83 -0.67
CA LEU A 234 -3.24 4.79 0.71
C LEU A 234 -3.40 3.38 1.30
N ASP A 235 -4.53 2.71 1.06
CA ASP A 235 -4.76 1.33 1.50
C ASP A 235 -3.84 0.34 0.78
N THR A 236 -3.50 0.61 -0.49
CA THR A 236 -2.54 -0.22 -1.24
C THR A 236 -1.13 -0.10 -0.67
N VAL A 237 -0.73 1.09 -0.23
CA VAL A 237 0.54 1.29 0.51
C VAL A 237 0.46 0.59 1.87
N THR A 238 -0.69 0.60 2.53
CA THR A 238 -0.90 -0.13 3.79
C THR A 238 -0.93 -1.64 3.60
N ASP A 239 -1.52 -2.15 2.51
CA ASP A 239 -1.53 -3.57 2.17
C ASP A 239 -0.13 -4.08 1.77
N LEU A 240 0.64 -3.27 1.04
CA LEU A 240 2.04 -3.53 0.73
C LEU A 240 2.90 -3.58 2.01
N ALA A 241 2.63 -2.71 2.97
CA ALA A 241 3.33 -2.69 4.25
C ALA A 241 2.86 -3.80 5.20
N SER A 242 1.57 -4.20 5.16
CA SER A 242 1.06 -5.33 5.95
C SER A 242 1.58 -6.67 5.44
N ALA A 243 1.74 -6.84 4.11
CA ALA A 243 2.40 -8.02 3.54
C ALA A 243 3.85 -8.17 4.03
N ALA A 244 4.59 -7.05 4.12
CA ALA A 244 5.95 -7.04 4.67
C ALA A 244 5.99 -7.34 6.17
N THR A 245 4.98 -6.89 6.94
CA THR A 245 4.88 -7.17 8.37
C THR A 245 4.43 -8.60 8.67
N GLN A 246 3.51 -9.16 7.88
CA GLN A 246 3.11 -10.56 8.00
C GLN A 246 4.29 -11.51 7.76
N GLN A 247 5.10 -11.23 6.73
CA GLN A 247 6.31 -12.02 6.48
C GLN A 247 7.36 -11.89 7.61
N ALA A 248 7.49 -10.71 8.22
CA ALA A 248 8.36 -10.50 9.38
C ALA A 248 7.80 -11.17 10.66
N GLN A 249 6.47 -11.20 10.82
CA GLN A 249 5.78 -11.88 11.92
C GLN A 249 5.88 -13.40 11.78
N ASP A 250 5.67 -13.95 10.60
CA ASP A 250 5.85 -15.38 10.33
C ASP A 250 7.27 -15.86 10.64
N VAL A 251 8.29 -15.06 10.30
CA VAL A 251 9.68 -15.35 10.65
C VAL A 251 9.92 -15.22 12.16
N ALA A 252 9.32 -14.23 12.81
CA ALA A 252 9.40 -14.03 14.25
C ALA A 252 8.64 -15.12 15.04
N GLU A 253 7.49 -15.56 14.53
CA GLU A 253 6.71 -16.67 15.12
C GLU A 253 7.41 -18.00 14.96
N ARG A 254 7.99 -18.29 13.80
CA ARG A 254 8.84 -19.49 13.61
C ARG A 254 10.04 -19.49 14.54
N ARG A 255 10.69 -18.33 14.77
CA ARG A 255 11.76 -18.18 15.74
C ARG A 255 11.28 -18.29 17.19
N ARG A 256 10.06 -17.83 17.50
CA ARG A 256 9.45 -17.97 18.83
C ARG A 256 8.98 -19.40 19.09
N ALA A 257 8.40 -20.06 18.10
CA ALA A 257 8.00 -21.47 18.16
C ALA A 257 9.23 -22.38 18.38
N ALA A 258 10.31 -22.16 17.60
CA ALA A 258 11.55 -22.90 17.77
C ALA A 258 12.24 -22.66 19.15
N ARG A 259 12.07 -21.46 19.73
CA ARG A 259 12.54 -21.17 21.09
C ARG A 259 11.61 -21.74 22.17
N ALA A 260 10.30 -21.82 21.91
CA ALA A 260 9.33 -22.42 22.82
C ALA A 260 9.44 -23.96 22.88
N GLU A 261 9.81 -24.60 21.76
CA GLU A 261 10.15 -26.03 21.72
C GLU A 261 11.42 -26.34 22.52
N ALA A 262 12.34 -25.35 22.64
CA ALA A 262 13.58 -25.51 23.40
C ALA A 262 13.42 -25.26 24.92
N ASP A 263 12.28 -24.75 25.41
CA ASP A 263 12.03 -24.48 26.85
C ASP A 263 10.62 -24.92 27.31
N PRO A 264 10.49 -26.15 27.84
CA PRO A 264 9.21 -26.70 28.30
C PRO A 264 8.59 -25.97 29.50
N ALA A 265 9.37 -25.19 30.26
CA ALA A 265 8.86 -24.44 31.40
C ALA A 265 8.10 -23.16 31.00
N ALA A 266 8.44 -22.57 29.84
CA ALA A 266 7.75 -21.44 29.27
C ALA A 266 6.38 -21.83 28.72
N GLN A 267 6.21 -23.06 28.23
CA GLN A 267 4.98 -23.59 27.67
C GLN A 267 3.88 -23.73 28.73
N ARG A 268 4.21 -24.25 29.91
CA ARG A 268 3.26 -24.38 31.04
C ARG A 268 2.79 -23.05 31.63
N ARG A 269 3.60 -21.99 31.56
CA ARG A 269 3.18 -20.64 32.00
C ARG A 269 2.17 -20.00 31.05
N ARG A 270 2.21 -20.34 29.77
CA ARG A 270 1.27 -19.82 28.74
C ARG A 270 -0.09 -20.48 28.83
N GLU A 271 -0.13 -21.79 29.10
CA GLU A 271 -1.38 -22.52 29.27
C GLU A 271 -2.19 -22.02 30.48
N LEU A 272 -1.53 -21.49 31.49
CA LEU A 272 -2.16 -20.91 32.69
C LEU A 272 -2.60 -19.44 32.53
N GLN A 273 -2.21 -18.76 31.43
CA GLN A 273 -2.55 -17.35 31.16
C GLN A 273 -3.47 -17.15 29.92
N GLY A 274 -3.96 -18.23 29.32
CA GLY A 274 -4.45 -18.28 27.94
C GLY A 274 -5.94 -18.02 27.72
N GLU A 275 -6.75 -17.59 28.71
CA GLU A 275 -8.21 -17.47 28.44
C GLU A 275 -8.80 -16.05 28.39
N SER A 276 -8.01 -15.00 28.53
CA SER A 276 -8.55 -13.62 28.58
C SER A 276 -8.01 -12.64 27.56
N ARG A 277 -7.21 -13.06 26.56
CA ARG A 277 -6.50 -12.14 25.66
C ARG A 277 -6.96 -12.11 24.20
N ASP A 278 -7.84 -13.00 23.81
CA ASP A 278 -8.20 -13.15 22.38
C ASP A 278 -9.08 -12.00 21.83
N GLU A 279 -9.76 -11.24 22.67
CA GLU A 279 -10.58 -10.10 22.21
C GLU A 279 -9.80 -8.77 22.14
N GLU A 280 -8.74 -8.57 22.93
CA GLU A 280 -7.94 -7.34 22.89
C GLU A 280 -6.83 -7.38 21.82
N ASP A 281 -6.33 -8.55 21.45
CA ASP A 281 -5.28 -8.70 20.43
C ASP A 281 -5.79 -8.43 19.00
N PHE A 282 -7.09 -8.59 18.71
CA PHE A 282 -7.67 -8.26 17.40
C PHE A 282 -7.69 -6.76 17.08
N LEU A 283 -7.70 -5.90 18.11
CA LEU A 283 -7.64 -4.44 17.94
C LEU A 283 -6.20 -3.89 17.85
N THR A 284 -5.19 -4.70 18.19
CA THR A 284 -3.78 -4.28 18.20
C THR A 284 -3.03 -4.56 16.89
N ASP A 285 -3.63 -5.30 15.97
CA ASP A 285 -2.95 -5.75 14.73
C ASP A 285 -3.19 -4.86 13.50
N SER A 286 -3.55 -3.59 13.71
CA SER A 286 -3.39 -2.61 12.65
C SER A 286 -1.89 -2.37 12.45
N GLY A 287 -1.36 -2.81 11.29
CA GLY A 287 0.05 -2.71 10.95
C GLY A 287 0.62 -1.29 11.22
N TRP A 288 1.93 -1.18 11.48
CA TRP A 288 2.60 0.09 11.81
C TRP A 288 2.28 1.23 10.82
N VAL A 289 1.96 0.90 9.57
CA VAL A 289 1.58 1.87 8.52
C VAL A 289 0.19 2.44 8.78
N VAL A 290 -0.80 1.63 9.16
CA VAL A 290 -2.11 2.13 9.57
C VAL A 290 -1.97 3.04 10.79
N ARG A 291 -1.18 2.61 11.80
CA ARG A 291 -0.87 3.44 12.97
C ARG A 291 -0.11 4.72 12.59
N PHE A 292 0.72 4.68 11.55
CA PHE A 292 1.42 5.85 11.05
C PHE A 292 0.47 6.84 10.37
N PHE A 293 -0.38 6.38 9.44
CA PHE A 293 -1.31 7.25 8.71
C PHE A 293 -2.57 7.63 9.49
N THR A 294 -2.98 6.84 10.49
CA THR A 294 -4.03 7.24 11.44
C THR A 294 -3.51 8.12 12.57
N ASN A 295 -2.19 8.26 12.69
CA ASN A 295 -1.58 9.18 13.63
C ASN A 295 -1.50 10.58 13.01
N PRO A 296 -2.29 11.56 13.47
CA PRO A 296 -2.30 12.91 12.89
C PRO A 296 -0.91 13.57 12.95
N VAL A 297 -0.09 13.19 13.92
CA VAL A 297 1.29 13.68 14.08
C VAL A 297 2.17 13.19 12.91
N ALA A 298 2.06 11.92 12.55
CA ALA A 298 2.84 11.35 11.46
C ALA A 298 2.44 11.98 10.11
N VAL A 299 1.14 12.17 9.88
CA VAL A 299 0.62 12.82 8.67
C VAL A 299 1.13 14.27 8.56
N VAL A 300 1.06 15.03 9.65
CA VAL A 300 1.56 16.42 9.67
C VAL A 300 3.08 16.46 9.42
N LEU A 301 3.85 15.55 10.01
CA LEU A 301 5.31 15.46 9.76
C LEU A 301 5.63 15.13 8.30
N VAL A 302 4.88 14.21 7.68
CA VAL A 302 5.05 13.89 6.25
C VAL A 302 4.69 15.09 5.37
N ILE A 303 3.58 15.76 5.65
CA ILE A 303 3.18 16.96 4.91
C ILE A 303 4.25 18.05 5.07
N ALA A 304 4.72 18.31 6.29
CA ALA A 304 5.77 19.28 6.56
C ALA A 304 7.07 18.93 5.81
N MET A 305 7.43 17.65 5.77
CA MET A 305 8.59 17.15 5.03
C MET A 305 8.42 17.35 3.52
N LEU A 306 7.25 17.03 2.96
CA LEU A 306 6.96 17.25 1.54
C LEU A 306 7.01 18.74 1.18
N VAL A 307 6.41 19.60 2.01
CA VAL A 307 6.49 21.08 1.84
C VAL A 307 7.93 21.53 1.88
N TRP A 308 8.73 21.02 2.83
CA TRP A 308 10.16 21.32 2.92
C TRP A 308 10.91 20.93 1.64
N PHE A 309 10.73 19.71 1.14
CA PHE A 309 11.38 19.24 -0.08
C PHE A 309 10.97 20.06 -1.32
N VAL A 310 9.71 20.45 -1.42
CA VAL A 310 9.22 21.31 -2.50
C VAL A 310 9.80 22.73 -2.38
N ALA A 311 9.82 23.29 -1.18
CA ALA A 311 10.37 24.62 -0.92
C ALA A 311 11.89 24.69 -1.16
N SER A 312 12.60 23.59 -0.86
CA SER A 312 14.06 23.50 -1.02
C SER A 312 14.50 22.85 -2.35
N ARG A 313 13.60 22.72 -3.34
CA ARG A 313 13.89 22.02 -4.61
C ARG A 313 15.13 22.55 -5.37
N GLU A 314 15.46 23.82 -5.18
CA GLU A 314 16.62 24.46 -5.81
C GLU A 314 17.96 24.08 -5.13
N ALA A 315 17.90 23.45 -3.95
CA ALA A 315 19.09 22.94 -3.25
C ALA A 315 19.51 21.52 -3.67
N TRP A 316 18.94 20.99 -4.76
CA TRP A 316 19.34 19.71 -5.32
C TRP A 316 20.53 19.85 -6.26
N GLY A 317 21.55 19.03 -6.07
CA GLY A 317 22.78 19.04 -6.89
C GLY A 317 23.91 19.85 -6.27
N SER A 318 24.67 20.58 -7.06
CA SER A 318 25.78 21.40 -6.56
C SER A 318 25.27 22.75 -6.08
N ILE A 319 25.37 22.99 -4.77
CA ILE A 319 24.99 24.25 -4.13
C ILE A 319 26.23 25.03 -3.69
N ILE A 320 26.22 26.33 -3.96
CA ILE A 320 27.27 27.30 -3.56
C ILE A 320 26.61 28.64 -3.20
N GLY A 321 27.27 29.39 -2.38
CA GLY A 321 26.84 30.74 -2.03
C GLY A 321 26.77 31.00 -0.53
N GLY A 322 26.77 32.27 -0.16
CA GLY A 322 26.84 32.68 1.24
C GLY A 322 28.13 32.18 1.92
N ALA A 323 27.97 31.45 3.02
CA ALA A 323 29.08 30.83 3.74
C ALA A 323 29.49 29.46 3.19
N LEU A 324 28.78 28.96 2.16
CA LEU A 324 29.06 27.67 1.55
C LEU A 324 30.02 27.82 0.37
N SER A 325 31.27 27.46 0.59
CA SER A 325 32.30 27.40 -0.45
C SER A 325 32.00 26.30 -1.48
N PRO A 326 32.46 26.44 -2.72
CA PRO A 326 32.40 25.38 -3.71
C PRO A 326 32.99 24.08 -3.15
N VAL A 327 32.27 22.99 -3.34
CA VAL A 327 32.79 21.65 -3.00
C VAL A 327 33.82 21.22 -4.06
N PRO A 328 34.81 20.42 -3.69
CA PRO A 328 35.79 19.93 -4.66
C PRO A 328 35.11 19.00 -5.69
N ASP A 329 35.64 18.99 -6.93
CA ASP A 329 35.11 18.20 -8.04
C ASP A 329 35.11 16.67 -7.79
N GLY A 330 35.91 16.21 -6.83
CA GLY A 330 35.95 14.78 -6.46
C GLY A 330 36.35 14.55 -5.02
N VAL A 331 35.86 13.43 -4.48
CA VAL A 331 36.05 13.00 -3.09
C VAL A 331 37.55 12.85 -2.70
N GLY A 332 38.41 12.57 -3.66
CA GLY A 332 39.87 12.47 -3.43
C GLY A 332 40.49 13.74 -2.84
N ALA A 333 39.89 14.91 -3.09
CA ALA A 333 40.37 16.15 -2.46
C ALA A 333 40.06 16.23 -0.96
N TRP A 334 38.89 15.74 -0.54
CA TRP A 334 38.56 15.62 0.89
C TRP A 334 39.44 14.57 1.60
N TRP A 335 39.76 13.46 0.93
CA TRP A 335 40.69 12.48 1.49
C TRP A 335 42.07 13.03 1.64
N ARG A 336 42.62 13.74 0.60
CA ARG A 336 43.91 14.41 0.70
C ARG A 336 43.92 15.42 1.84
N LEU A 337 42.91 16.31 1.91
CA LEU A 337 42.80 17.30 2.98
C LEU A 337 42.79 16.66 4.38
N HIS A 338 42.21 15.47 4.51
CA HIS A 338 42.18 14.75 5.82
C HIS A 338 43.47 14.03 6.18
N VAL A 339 44.17 13.47 5.17
CA VAL A 339 45.33 12.58 5.39
C VAL A 339 46.66 13.33 5.30
N GLU A 340 46.74 14.38 4.46
CA GLU A 340 47.98 15.13 4.26
C GLU A 340 48.28 16.03 5.46
N ALA A 341 49.54 16.00 5.94
CA ALA A 341 50.01 16.83 7.04
C ALA A 341 50.31 18.28 6.61
N TRP A 342 50.42 18.51 5.29
CA TRP A 342 50.68 19.84 4.71
C TRP A 342 49.59 20.22 3.72
N HIS A 343 48.99 21.40 3.92
CA HIS A 343 47.91 21.88 3.08
C HIS A 343 48.38 23.09 2.25
N PRO A 344 48.32 23.06 0.90
CA PRO A 344 48.74 24.15 0.02
C PRO A 344 47.66 25.25 -0.06
N LEU A 345 47.15 25.70 1.06
CA LEU A 345 46.17 26.80 1.17
C LEU A 345 46.87 28.11 1.52
N GLY A 346 46.71 29.11 0.68
CA GLY A 346 47.46 30.37 0.82
C GLY A 346 48.97 30.18 0.65
N THR A 347 49.76 30.48 1.70
CA THR A 347 51.20 30.23 1.75
C THR A 347 51.56 28.80 2.17
N GLY A 348 50.54 27.96 2.40
CA GLY A 348 50.66 26.64 2.96
C GLY A 348 50.60 26.65 4.50
N ASN A 349 50.07 25.61 5.07
CA ASN A 349 50.02 25.39 6.53
C ASN A 349 50.02 23.90 6.89
N ASP A 350 50.34 23.58 8.15
CA ASP A 350 50.37 22.26 8.73
C ASP A 350 49.24 22.03 9.76
N VAL A 351 48.23 22.93 9.75
CA VAL A 351 47.07 22.79 10.67
C VAL A 351 46.20 21.60 10.25
N PRO A 352 45.93 20.67 11.15
CA PRO A 352 45.07 19.50 10.82
C PRO A 352 43.73 19.93 10.27
N ALA A 353 43.22 19.18 9.28
CA ALA A 353 41.91 19.43 8.71
C ALA A 353 40.81 19.36 9.78
N PRO A 354 39.74 20.18 9.68
CA PRO A 354 38.61 20.10 10.59
C PRO A 354 38.02 18.71 10.63
N ALA A 355 37.60 18.25 11.81
CA ALA A 355 37.07 16.87 12.04
C ALA A 355 35.89 16.49 11.13
N TYR A 356 35.11 17.48 10.65
CA TYR A 356 33.98 17.24 9.73
C TYR A 356 34.41 16.80 8.32
N VAL A 357 35.67 16.97 7.95
CA VAL A 357 36.19 16.56 6.61
C VAL A 357 36.13 15.03 6.47
N LEU A 358 36.42 14.28 7.53
CA LEU A 358 36.37 12.82 7.51
C LEU A 358 34.96 12.29 7.19
N PRO A 359 33.89 12.65 7.89
CA PRO A 359 32.54 12.20 7.52
C PRO A 359 32.13 12.65 6.11
N PHE A 360 32.60 13.80 5.61
CA PHE A 360 32.34 14.23 4.24
C PHE A 360 33.07 13.37 3.21
N ALA A 361 34.33 13.00 3.48
CA ALA A 361 35.09 12.08 2.63
C ALA A 361 34.44 10.69 2.59
N LEU A 362 34.00 10.17 3.72
CA LEU A 362 33.27 8.90 3.81
C LEU A 362 31.94 8.95 3.07
N ALA A 363 31.13 10.00 3.28
CA ALA A 363 29.85 10.17 2.60
C ALA A 363 30.02 10.34 1.08
N GLY A 364 31.02 11.13 0.65
CA GLY A 364 31.34 11.30 -0.77
C GLY A 364 31.80 10.01 -1.42
N THR A 365 32.56 9.17 -0.71
CA THR A 365 32.93 7.84 -1.18
C THR A 365 31.69 6.94 -1.35
N ALA A 366 30.80 6.96 -0.37
CA ALA A 366 29.53 6.21 -0.43
C ALA A 366 28.62 6.68 -1.58
N LEU A 367 28.69 7.95 -1.96
CA LEU A 367 27.97 8.54 -3.09
C LEU A 367 28.80 8.51 -4.39
N LEU A 368 29.72 7.56 -4.53
CA LEU A 368 30.49 7.28 -5.74
C LEU A 368 31.29 8.52 -6.25
N GLY A 369 31.75 9.36 -5.33
CA GLY A 369 32.56 10.54 -5.65
C GLY A 369 31.78 11.85 -5.86
N HIS A 370 30.45 11.81 -5.81
CA HIS A 370 29.62 13.01 -6.02
C HIS A 370 29.56 13.91 -4.78
N THR A 371 30.55 14.76 -4.60
CA THR A 371 30.72 15.68 -3.46
C THR A 371 29.57 16.68 -3.33
N GLY A 372 29.03 17.19 -4.44
CA GLY A 372 27.88 18.10 -4.45
C GLY A 372 26.64 17.48 -3.79
N TRP A 373 26.39 16.19 -4.00
CA TRP A 373 25.27 15.49 -3.36
C TRP A 373 25.41 15.35 -1.85
N VAL A 374 26.65 15.30 -1.32
CA VAL A 374 26.88 15.27 0.15
C VAL A 374 26.37 16.56 0.79
N MET A 375 26.69 17.70 0.19
CA MET A 375 26.26 19.00 0.72
C MET A 375 24.76 19.22 0.52
N SER A 376 24.23 18.86 -0.64
CA SER A 376 22.78 18.88 -0.88
C SER A 376 22.03 18.00 0.12
N ALA A 377 22.50 16.77 0.34
CA ALA A 377 21.88 15.87 1.31
C ALA A 377 21.92 16.45 2.73
N LEU A 378 23.03 17.02 3.15
CA LEU A 378 23.15 17.67 4.46
C LEU A 378 22.13 18.83 4.62
N MET A 379 22.07 19.71 3.61
CA MET A 379 21.18 20.88 3.66
C MET A 379 19.71 20.48 3.56
N LEU A 380 19.36 19.50 2.71
CA LEU A 380 17.99 19.03 2.52
C LEU A 380 17.49 18.16 3.66
N LEU A 381 18.30 17.21 4.12
CA LEU A 381 17.91 16.26 5.15
C LEU A 381 18.12 16.79 6.57
N GLY A 382 18.90 17.85 6.75
CA GLY A 382 19.20 18.44 8.06
C GLY A 382 17.93 18.80 8.83
N VAL A 383 16.95 19.43 8.20
CA VAL A 383 15.68 19.83 8.84
C VAL A 383 14.80 18.60 9.19
N PRO A 384 14.53 17.66 8.29
CA PRO A 384 13.83 16.41 8.65
C PRO A 384 14.51 15.60 9.76
N VAL A 385 15.83 15.47 9.73
CA VAL A 385 16.60 14.76 10.76
C VAL A 385 16.52 15.46 12.12
N ALA A 386 16.60 16.80 12.12
CA ALA A 386 16.40 17.62 13.32
C ALA A 386 14.99 17.43 13.90
N ALA A 387 13.96 17.47 13.06
CA ALA A 387 12.56 17.25 13.50
C ALA A 387 12.37 15.89 14.15
N TRP A 388 12.90 14.85 13.54
CA TRP A 388 12.80 13.49 14.06
C TRP A 388 13.59 13.32 15.37
N GLY A 389 14.82 13.82 15.44
CA GLY A 389 15.62 13.81 16.65
C GLY A 389 14.96 14.58 17.81
N ALA A 390 14.49 15.79 17.54
CA ALA A 390 13.78 16.61 18.51
C ALA A 390 12.49 15.94 19.02
N TRP A 391 11.70 15.35 18.13
CA TRP A 391 10.51 14.57 18.51
C TRP A 391 10.87 13.41 19.46
N ARG A 392 11.93 12.65 19.19
CA ARG A 392 12.39 11.56 20.06
C ARG A 392 12.83 12.06 21.43
N LEU A 393 13.65 13.12 21.45
CA LEU A 393 14.13 13.73 22.68
C LEU A 393 12.97 14.28 23.52
N LEU A 394 12.06 15.05 22.91
CA LEU A 394 10.91 15.64 23.60
C LEU A 394 9.97 14.58 24.18
N ARG A 395 9.85 13.41 23.57
CA ARG A 395 9.09 12.30 24.17
C ARG A 395 9.71 11.84 25.49
N VAL A 396 11.03 11.69 25.55
CA VAL A 396 11.72 11.29 26.79
C VAL A 396 11.59 12.37 27.85
N VAL A 397 11.90 13.61 27.48
CA VAL A 397 11.77 14.77 28.39
C VAL A 397 10.32 14.93 28.86
N GLY A 398 9.34 14.74 27.98
CA GLY A 398 7.92 14.82 28.32
C GLY A 398 7.51 13.83 29.40
N HIS A 399 8.02 12.59 29.37
CA HIS A 399 7.76 11.60 30.43
C HIS A 399 8.51 11.89 31.74
N LEU A 400 9.63 12.64 31.68
CA LEU A 400 10.31 13.11 32.90
C LEU A 400 9.55 14.25 33.59
N VAL A 401 8.81 15.07 32.80
CA VAL A 401 8.02 16.19 33.33
C VAL A 401 6.66 15.71 33.83
N ASP A 402 6.00 14.84 33.07
CA ASP A 402 4.70 14.27 33.40
C ASP A 402 4.74 12.75 33.11
N PRO A 403 4.55 11.88 34.14
CA PRO A 403 4.51 10.44 33.95
C PRO A 403 3.45 9.97 32.94
N ALA A 404 2.36 10.70 32.75
CA ALA A 404 1.35 10.45 31.72
C ALA A 404 1.83 10.84 30.30
N GLY A 405 2.94 11.58 30.21
CA GLY A 405 3.50 12.12 28.98
C GLY A 405 2.79 13.38 28.48
N LEU A 406 3.52 14.22 27.76
CA LEU A 406 2.97 15.43 27.19
C LEU A 406 2.06 15.14 25.99
N PRO A 407 1.05 16.00 25.73
CA PRO A 407 0.18 15.88 24.56
C PRO A 407 0.97 15.81 23.26
N ARG A 408 0.60 14.89 22.36
CA ARG A 408 1.32 14.63 21.10
C ARG A 408 1.45 15.87 20.20
N TRP A 409 0.43 16.74 20.19
CA TRP A 409 0.46 17.97 19.41
C TRP A 409 1.53 18.94 19.91
N LEU A 410 1.78 19.00 21.24
CA LEU A 410 2.79 19.85 21.84
C LEU A 410 4.20 19.36 21.50
N LEU A 411 4.41 18.04 21.55
CA LEU A 411 5.67 17.41 21.13
C LEU A 411 5.96 17.65 19.65
N LEU A 412 4.91 17.57 18.81
CA LEU A 412 5.02 17.84 17.38
C LEU A 412 5.38 19.30 17.11
N TRP A 413 4.64 20.21 17.74
CA TRP A 413 4.88 21.65 17.63
C TRP A 413 6.33 21.99 18.03
N GLY A 414 6.79 21.49 19.17
CA GLY A 414 8.15 21.69 19.62
C GLY A 414 9.21 21.13 18.67
N ALA A 415 8.98 19.93 18.12
CA ALA A 415 9.90 19.29 17.19
C ALA A 415 10.01 20.05 15.85
N VAL A 416 8.88 20.48 15.30
CA VAL A 416 8.85 21.27 14.05
C VAL A 416 9.46 22.66 14.26
N THR A 417 9.11 23.33 15.36
CA THR A 417 9.67 24.64 15.70
C THR A 417 11.19 24.56 15.82
N TYR A 418 11.71 23.57 16.54
CA TYR A 418 13.15 23.34 16.66
C TYR A 418 13.81 23.09 15.30
N ALA A 419 13.23 22.23 14.48
CA ALA A 419 13.78 21.85 13.19
C ALA A 419 13.85 23.03 12.19
N LEU A 420 12.96 23.99 12.31
CA LEU A 420 12.92 25.19 11.48
C LEU A 420 13.89 26.29 11.93
N VAL A 421 14.53 26.16 13.11
CA VAL A 421 15.49 27.18 13.61
C VAL A 421 16.58 27.53 12.60
N PRO A 422 17.23 26.57 11.90
CA PRO A 422 18.23 26.94 10.89
C PRO A 422 17.67 27.73 9.71
N ALA A 423 16.42 27.49 9.33
CA ALA A 423 15.75 28.23 8.25
C ALA A 423 15.32 29.62 8.72
N THR A 424 14.69 29.74 9.89
CA THR A 424 14.17 31.01 10.43
C THR A 424 15.28 31.95 10.89
N SER A 425 16.44 31.41 11.30
CA SER A 425 17.64 32.20 11.65
C SER A 425 18.45 32.68 10.44
N GLY A 426 18.06 32.28 9.21
CA GLY A 426 18.82 32.55 8.01
C GLY A 426 20.05 31.65 7.79
N ALA A 427 20.40 30.80 8.74
CA ALA A 427 21.59 29.95 8.62
C ALA A 427 21.52 28.98 7.42
N TRP A 428 20.31 28.50 7.09
CA TRP A 428 20.09 27.65 5.93
C TRP A 428 20.27 28.42 4.61
N SER A 429 19.67 29.60 4.46
CA SER A 429 19.74 30.40 3.24
C SER A 429 21.11 31.01 3.02
N GLU A 430 21.87 31.27 4.10
CA GLU A 430 23.24 31.74 4.06
C GLU A 430 24.29 30.62 3.85
N GLY A 431 23.86 29.36 3.74
CA GLY A 431 24.76 28.21 3.51
C GLY A 431 25.66 27.88 4.71
N ARG A 432 25.23 28.24 5.94
CA ARG A 432 25.97 27.92 7.19
C ARG A 432 25.74 26.44 7.58
N PHE A 433 26.31 25.52 6.78
CA PHE A 433 26.10 24.09 6.92
C PHE A 433 26.41 23.54 8.34
N GLY A 434 27.38 24.12 9.03
CA GLY A 434 27.73 23.73 10.41
C GLY A 434 26.55 23.92 11.37
N VAL A 435 25.80 25.02 11.25
CA VAL A 435 24.59 25.27 12.06
C VAL A 435 23.49 24.25 11.75
N VAL A 436 23.29 23.93 10.47
CA VAL A 436 22.31 22.91 10.04
C VAL A 436 22.70 21.53 10.57
N ALA A 437 23.98 21.18 10.47
CA ALA A 437 24.50 19.91 10.97
C ALA A 437 24.35 19.78 12.49
N VAL A 438 24.69 20.84 13.25
CA VAL A 438 24.50 20.86 14.71
C VAL A 438 23.03 20.75 15.08
N ALA A 439 22.15 21.49 14.44
CA ALA A 439 20.71 21.39 14.68
C ALA A 439 20.17 19.99 14.38
N ALA A 440 20.67 19.32 13.35
CA ALA A 440 20.29 17.96 13.01
C ALA A 440 20.77 16.94 14.05
N LEU A 441 22.00 17.06 14.57
CA LEU A 441 22.64 16.06 15.40
C LEU A 441 22.41 16.26 16.91
N LEU A 442 22.22 17.50 17.36
CA LEU A 442 22.12 17.83 18.79
C LEU A 442 21.03 17.07 19.53
N PRO A 443 19.78 16.93 19.00
CA PRO A 443 18.77 16.16 19.71
C PRO A 443 19.09 14.66 19.83
N TRP A 444 19.83 14.12 18.89
CA TRP A 444 20.27 12.71 18.92
C TRP A 444 21.36 12.51 19.95
N ALA A 445 22.33 13.43 20.03
CA ALA A 445 23.37 13.41 21.05
C ALA A 445 22.76 13.55 22.46
N ALA A 446 21.83 14.50 22.64
CA ALA A 446 21.13 14.69 23.92
C ALA A 446 20.21 13.52 24.29
N HIS A 447 19.70 12.77 23.32
CA HIS A 447 18.90 11.56 23.57
C HIS A 447 19.78 10.35 23.95
N ALA A 448 21.03 10.33 23.49
CA ALA A 448 21.99 9.25 23.77
C ALA A 448 22.73 9.43 25.10
N ALA A 449 22.80 10.65 25.64
CA ALA A 449 23.37 11.00 26.92
C ALA A 449 22.39 10.71 28.06
#